data_3fc5d58d14fd935af34e59f7e38879d8
#
_entry.id   3fc5d58d14fd935af34e59f7e38879d8
#
_cell.length_a   1.000
_cell.length_b   1.000
_cell.length_c   1.000
_cell.angle_alpha   90.00
_cell.angle_beta   90.00
_cell.angle_gamma   90.00
#
_symmetry.space_group_name_H-M   'P 1'
#
loop_
_entity.id
_entity.type
_entity.pdbx_description
1 polymer ?
#
loop_
_entity_poly.entity_id
_entity_poly.type
_entity_poly.pdbx_seq_one_letter_code
_entity_poly.pdbx_strand_id
1 'polypeptide(L)'
;RTMRRIHAGRDLELVVQPVAASLAFRGEAQDLQEMLGNLLDNACKWASHRVEIDAGIEQDRLVIRVDDDGKGIAAEQREAMLRRGVRADQQVPGSGLGLAIVDDLARLYGGQVVLANSPLGGLRAILTLPAAQ
;
A
#
# COMPACT_ATOMS: atom_id res chain seq x y z
N ARG A 1 4.97 -2.20 16.84
CA ARG A 1 3.75 -2.87 17.24
C ARG A 1 3.41 -3.98 16.26
N THR A 2 3.22 -5.18 16.77
CA THR A 2 3.03 -6.35 15.93
C THR A 2 1.64 -6.92 16.16
N MET A 3 0.96 -7.25 15.07
CA MET A 3 -0.34 -7.90 15.11
C MET A 3 -0.29 -9.14 14.25
N ARG A 4 -0.97 -10.20 14.73
CA ARG A 4 -1.05 -11.44 13.98
C ARG A 4 -2.43 -11.54 13.35
N ARG A 5 -2.46 -11.83 12.05
CA ARG A 5 -3.71 -11.91 11.30
C ARG A 5 -3.72 -13.14 10.42
N ILE A 6 -4.95 -13.60 10.14
CA ILE A 6 -5.16 -14.65 9.16
C ILE A 6 -5.84 -14.01 7.96
N HIS A 7 -5.24 -14.15 6.79
CA HIS A 7 -5.78 -13.60 5.56
C HIS A 7 -5.84 -14.72 4.53
N ALA A 8 -7.04 -14.97 3.99
CA ALA A 8 -7.26 -16.03 3.01
C ALA A 8 -6.75 -17.39 3.51
N GLY A 9 -6.94 -17.67 4.79
CA GLY A 9 -6.51 -18.92 5.40
C GLY A 9 -5.04 -18.99 5.75
N ARG A 10 -4.28 -17.92 5.54
CA ARG A 10 -2.86 -17.87 5.86
C ARG A 10 -2.64 -17.09 7.15
N ASP A 11 -1.57 -17.47 7.85
CA ASP A 11 -1.18 -16.85 9.10
C ASP A 11 -0.10 -15.81 8.79
N LEU A 12 -0.48 -14.53 8.85
CA LEU A 12 0.41 -13.43 8.50
C LEU A 12 0.69 -12.56 9.72
N GLU A 13 1.92 -12.07 9.80
CA GLU A 13 2.32 -11.10 10.81
C GLU A 13 2.18 -9.70 10.21
N LEU A 14 1.37 -8.87 10.84
CA LEU A 14 1.22 -7.47 10.44
C LEU A 14 1.91 -6.60 11.48
N VAL A 15 2.93 -5.87 11.05
CA VAL A 15 3.69 -4.98 11.92
C VAL A 15 3.31 -3.54 11.58
N VAL A 16 2.80 -2.82 12.58
CA VAL A 16 2.44 -1.42 12.41
C VAL A 16 3.45 -0.61 13.22
N GLN A 17 4.26 0.19 12.53
CA GLN A 17 5.24 1.03 13.18
C GLN A 17 4.57 2.17 13.94
N PRO A 18 5.18 2.64 15.02
CA PRO A 18 4.59 3.77 15.75
C PRO A 18 4.42 4.98 14.83
N VAL A 19 3.27 5.63 14.96
CA VAL A 19 2.92 6.79 14.14
C VAL A 19 2.71 7.96 15.10
N ALA A 20 3.30 9.11 14.75
CA ALA A 20 3.13 10.30 15.59
C ALA A 20 1.66 10.72 15.60
N ALA A 21 1.18 11.13 16.78
CA ALA A 21 -0.22 11.51 16.93
C ALA A 21 -0.58 12.75 16.08
N SER A 22 0.42 13.53 15.69
CA SER A 22 0.19 14.72 14.88
C SER A 22 0.02 14.41 13.40
N LEU A 23 0.23 13.18 12.97
CA LEU A 23 0.06 12.84 11.57
C LEU A 23 -1.43 12.84 11.22
N ALA A 24 -1.75 13.49 10.14
CA ALA A 24 -3.13 13.55 9.67
C ALA A 24 -3.16 13.71 8.16
N PHE A 25 -4.22 13.19 7.56
CA PHE A 25 -4.47 13.28 6.14
C PHE A 25 -5.35 14.51 5.87
N ARG A 26 -5.00 15.28 4.85
CA ARG A 26 -5.80 16.42 4.43
C ARG A 26 -6.76 15.98 3.33
N GLY A 27 -7.88 15.40 3.74
CA GLY A 27 -8.89 14.91 2.82
C GLY A 27 -9.95 14.13 3.56
N GLU A 28 -10.76 13.40 2.80
CA GLU A 28 -11.86 12.61 3.35
C GLU A 28 -11.32 11.34 3.99
N ALA A 29 -11.74 11.09 5.23
CA ALA A 29 -11.31 9.89 5.95
C ALA A 29 -11.69 8.62 5.20
N GLN A 30 -12.86 8.61 4.55
CA GLN A 30 -13.34 7.46 3.82
C GLN A 30 -12.41 7.12 2.65
N ASP A 31 -11.89 8.15 1.96
CA ASP A 31 -10.96 7.94 0.86
C ASP A 31 -9.63 7.38 1.36
N LEU A 32 -9.15 7.89 2.50
CA LEU A 32 -7.93 7.34 3.09
C LEU A 32 -8.12 5.87 3.47
N GLN A 33 -9.27 5.54 4.08
CA GLN A 33 -9.56 4.16 4.44
C GLN A 33 -9.59 3.24 3.23
N GLU A 34 -10.16 3.72 2.12
CA GLU A 34 -10.21 2.93 0.90
C GLU A 34 -8.80 2.70 0.34
N MET A 35 -7.97 3.74 0.32
CA MET A 35 -6.60 3.61 -0.16
C MET A 35 -5.81 2.63 0.70
N LEU A 36 -5.87 2.79 2.01
CA LEU A 36 -5.14 1.93 2.93
C LEU A 36 -5.64 0.49 2.86
N GLY A 37 -6.96 0.30 2.78
CA GLY A 37 -7.54 -1.03 2.67
C GLY A 37 -7.05 -1.77 1.44
N ASN A 38 -7.01 -1.09 0.30
CA ASN A 38 -6.54 -1.69 -0.94
C ASN A 38 -5.05 -2.01 -0.88
N LEU A 39 -4.24 -1.11 -0.30
CA LEU A 39 -2.81 -1.37 -0.16
C LEU A 39 -2.54 -2.56 0.75
N LEU A 40 -3.24 -2.63 1.87
CA LEU A 40 -3.06 -3.73 2.82
C LEU A 40 -3.57 -5.05 2.25
N ASP A 41 -4.72 -5.03 1.58
CA ASP A 41 -5.24 -6.24 0.94
C ASP A 41 -4.24 -6.77 -0.10
N ASN A 42 -3.68 -5.87 -0.90
CA ASN A 42 -2.70 -6.28 -1.89
C ASN A 42 -1.46 -6.87 -1.23
N ALA A 43 -0.95 -6.21 -0.20
CA ALA A 43 0.24 -6.70 0.49
C ALA A 43 -0.02 -8.05 1.14
N CYS A 44 -1.17 -8.21 1.80
CA CYS A 44 -1.51 -9.47 2.46
C CYS A 44 -1.70 -10.59 1.46
N LYS A 45 -2.24 -10.30 0.28
CA LYS A 45 -2.45 -11.31 -0.75
C LYS A 45 -1.13 -11.91 -1.22
N TRP A 46 -0.10 -11.08 -1.38
CA TRP A 46 1.17 -11.52 -1.97
C TRP A 46 2.24 -11.85 -0.95
N ALA A 47 2.08 -11.41 0.31
CA ALA A 47 3.07 -11.66 1.36
C ALA A 47 3.23 -13.16 1.62
N SER A 48 4.45 -13.56 1.95
CA SER A 48 4.72 -14.92 2.40
C SER A 48 4.37 -15.08 3.87
N HIS A 49 4.86 -14.15 4.72
CA HIS A 49 4.66 -14.25 6.17
C HIS A 49 4.46 -12.89 6.84
N ARG A 50 4.87 -11.79 6.20
CA ARG A 50 4.97 -10.53 6.93
C ARG A 50 4.59 -9.34 6.06
N VAL A 51 3.85 -8.41 6.66
CA VAL A 51 3.51 -7.11 6.09
C VAL A 51 3.84 -6.05 7.13
N GLU A 52 4.52 -4.98 6.71
CA GLU A 52 4.81 -3.85 7.58
C GLU A 52 4.21 -2.59 7.00
N ILE A 53 3.72 -1.73 7.88
CA ILE A 53 3.20 -0.43 7.47
C ILE A 53 3.81 0.63 8.38
N ASP A 54 4.26 1.74 7.79
CA ASP A 54 4.64 2.91 8.55
C ASP A 54 4.13 4.16 7.84
N ALA A 55 4.14 5.27 8.57
CA ALA A 55 3.71 6.55 8.05
C ALA A 55 4.50 7.65 8.70
N GLY A 56 4.73 8.73 7.96
CA GLY A 56 5.45 9.88 8.48
C GLY A 56 5.19 11.10 7.60
N ILE A 57 5.76 12.22 8.02
CA ILE A 57 5.70 13.46 7.26
C ILE A 57 7.05 13.68 6.64
N GLU A 58 7.08 13.87 5.32
CA GLU A 58 8.29 14.17 4.57
C GLU A 58 7.97 15.32 3.62
N GLN A 59 8.71 16.41 3.75
CA GLN A 59 8.52 17.60 2.89
C GLN A 59 7.06 18.08 2.91
N ASP A 60 6.48 18.12 4.11
CA ASP A 60 5.10 18.58 4.33
C ASP A 60 4.04 17.69 3.71
N ARG A 61 4.40 16.46 3.36
CA ARG A 61 3.45 15.50 2.81
C ARG A 61 3.36 14.28 3.71
N LEU A 62 2.19 13.67 3.73
CA LEU A 62 1.98 12.41 4.43
C LEU A 62 2.48 11.28 3.53
N VAL A 63 3.44 10.50 4.03
CA VAL A 63 4.02 9.39 3.27
C VAL A 63 3.74 8.11 4.03
N ILE A 64 3.07 7.17 3.37
CA ILE A 64 2.71 5.88 3.95
C ILE A 64 3.39 4.79 3.14
N ARG A 65 4.11 3.90 3.81
CA ARG A 65 4.79 2.78 3.15
C ARG A 65 4.19 1.48 3.63
N VAL A 66 3.85 0.62 2.68
CA VAL A 66 3.35 -0.73 2.96
C VAL A 66 4.30 -1.71 2.30
N ASP A 67 4.93 -2.54 3.11
CA ASP A 67 5.94 -3.49 2.66
C ASP A 67 5.47 -4.92 2.86
N ASP A 68 5.78 -5.79 1.90
CA ASP A 68 5.53 -7.21 2.08
C ASP A 68 6.81 -8.00 1.81
N ASP A 69 6.80 -9.26 2.23
CA ASP A 69 7.92 -10.18 2.03
C ASP A 69 7.64 -11.22 0.95
N GLY A 70 6.76 -10.89 0.02
CA GLY A 70 6.43 -11.77 -1.08
C GLY A 70 7.46 -11.75 -2.19
N LYS A 71 7.05 -12.18 -3.36
CA LYS A 71 7.97 -12.25 -4.50
C LYS A 71 8.20 -10.92 -5.20
N GLY A 72 7.42 -9.90 -4.84
CA GLY A 72 7.55 -8.60 -5.46
C GLY A 72 6.96 -8.54 -6.87
N ILE A 73 7.19 -7.42 -7.54
CA ILE A 73 6.75 -7.20 -8.91
C ILE A 73 7.95 -6.67 -9.69
N ALA A 74 8.20 -7.25 -10.86
CA ALA A 74 9.30 -6.81 -11.70
C ALA A 74 9.17 -5.33 -12.04
N ALA A 75 10.31 -4.63 -12.12
CA ALA A 75 10.29 -3.19 -12.31
C ALA A 75 9.51 -2.79 -13.57
N GLU A 76 9.66 -3.54 -14.66
CA GLU A 76 8.97 -3.21 -15.92
C GLU A 76 7.47 -3.43 -15.86
N GLN A 77 6.95 -4.11 -14.83
CA GLN A 77 5.52 -4.34 -14.67
C GLN A 77 4.85 -3.37 -13.71
N ARG A 78 5.64 -2.61 -12.95
CA ARG A 78 5.09 -1.77 -11.88
C ARG A 78 4.17 -0.68 -12.41
N GLU A 79 4.57 -0.02 -13.50
CA GLU A 79 3.73 1.01 -14.10
C GLU A 79 2.38 0.44 -14.53
N ALA A 80 2.41 -0.73 -15.14
CA ALA A 80 1.19 -1.36 -15.62
C ALA A 80 0.24 -1.69 -14.45
N MET A 81 0.80 -2.09 -13.31
CA MET A 81 -0.02 -2.43 -12.16
C MET A 81 -0.80 -1.24 -11.62
N LEU A 82 -0.32 -0.03 -11.85
CA LEU A 82 -1.00 1.18 -11.39
C LEU A 82 -2.03 1.70 -12.38
N ARG A 83 -2.11 1.11 -13.58
CA ARG A 83 -3.07 1.54 -14.57
C ARG A 83 -4.35 0.73 -14.47
N ARG A 84 -5.47 1.41 -14.70
CA ARG A 84 -6.77 0.76 -14.62
C ARG A 84 -6.88 -0.33 -15.67
N GLY A 85 -7.33 -1.51 -15.26
CA GLY A 85 -7.61 -2.61 -16.16
C GLY A 85 -6.42 -3.43 -16.60
N VAL A 86 -5.23 -3.11 -16.13
CA VAL A 86 -4.02 -3.88 -16.46
C VAL A 86 -3.60 -4.67 -15.23
N ARG A 87 -3.31 -5.96 -15.40
CA ARG A 87 -2.97 -6.84 -14.30
C ARG A 87 -1.76 -7.69 -14.66
N ALA A 88 -0.92 -7.94 -13.67
CA ALA A 88 0.19 -8.86 -13.84
C ALA A 88 -0.29 -10.30 -13.85
N ASP A 89 -1.37 -10.60 -13.11
CA ASP A 89 -1.93 -11.95 -13.02
C ASP A 89 -3.44 -11.84 -13.03
N GLN A 90 -4.05 -12.13 -14.18
CA GLN A 90 -5.49 -12.06 -14.33
C GLN A 90 -6.21 -13.27 -13.76
N GLN A 91 -5.48 -14.27 -13.34
CA GLN A 91 -6.08 -15.48 -12.76
C GLN A 91 -6.44 -15.31 -11.29
N VAL A 92 -5.94 -14.26 -10.65
CA VAL A 92 -6.17 -14.03 -9.22
C VAL A 92 -7.36 -13.08 -9.07
N PRO A 93 -8.49 -13.57 -8.50
CA PRO A 93 -9.66 -12.72 -8.33
C PRO A 93 -9.35 -11.50 -7.46
N GLY A 94 -9.85 -10.35 -7.86
CA GLY A 94 -9.67 -9.11 -7.11
C GLY A 94 -8.32 -8.47 -7.24
N SER A 95 -7.40 -9.11 -8.00
CA SER A 95 -6.07 -8.53 -8.17
C SER A 95 -6.08 -7.49 -9.28
N GLY A 96 -5.09 -6.60 -9.26
CA GLY A 96 -4.81 -5.68 -10.35
C GLY A 96 -5.63 -4.40 -10.32
N LEU A 97 -6.80 -4.40 -9.72
CA LEU A 97 -7.61 -3.18 -9.66
C LEU A 97 -7.37 -2.38 -8.39
N GLY A 98 -6.99 -3.04 -7.29
CA GLY A 98 -6.78 -2.35 -6.03
C GLY A 98 -5.73 -1.26 -6.10
N LEU A 99 -4.59 -1.55 -6.71
CA LEU A 99 -3.52 -0.56 -6.84
C LEU A 99 -3.92 0.58 -7.77
N ALA A 100 -4.66 0.28 -8.85
CA ALA A 100 -5.15 1.32 -9.75
C ALA A 100 -6.12 2.25 -9.05
N ILE A 101 -6.99 1.72 -8.19
CA ILE A 101 -7.91 2.53 -7.41
C ILE A 101 -7.13 3.47 -6.48
N VAL A 102 -6.09 2.95 -5.82
CA VAL A 102 -5.28 3.79 -4.93
C VAL A 102 -4.61 4.90 -5.71
N ASP A 103 -4.05 4.57 -6.88
CA ASP A 103 -3.38 5.58 -7.70
C ASP A 103 -4.36 6.66 -8.15
N ASP A 104 -5.55 6.27 -8.60
CA ASP A 104 -6.57 7.23 -9.03
C ASP A 104 -6.96 8.15 -7.88
N LEU A 105 -7.24 7.60 -6.69
CA LEU A 105 -7.61 8.41 -5.54
C LEU A 105 -6.48 9.33 -5.11
N ALA A 106 -5.24 8.81 -5.07
CA ALA A 106 -4.10 9.62 -4.68
C ALA A 106 -3.95 10.82 -5.60
N ARG A 107 -4.11 10.60 -6.91
CA ARG A 107 -3.98 11.69 -7.89
C ARG A 107 -5.06 12.74 -7.73
N LEU A 108 -6.26 12.37 -7.32
CA LEU A 108 -7.31 13.34 -7.03
C LEU A 108 -6.90 14.32 -5.91
N TYR A 109 -6.05 13.87 -5.00
CA TYR A 109 -5.54 14.70 -3.92
C TYR A 109 -4.19 15.32 -4.22
N GLY A 110 -3.71 15.18 -5.46
CA GLY A 110 -2.41 15.73 -5.83
C GLY A 110 -1.25 14.88 -5.35
N GLY A 111 -1.51 13.65 -4.96
CA GLY A 111 -0.49 12.70 -4.53
C GLY A 111 -0.19 11.65 -5.57
N GLN A 112 0.42 10.56 -5.12
CA GLN A 112 0.78 9.48 -6.03
C GLN A 112 1.10 8.21 -5.25
N VAL A 113 1.13 7.09 -5.98
CA VAL A 113 1.62 5.80 -5.49
C VAL A 113 2.85 5.43 -6.30
N VAL A 114 3.91 5.02 -5.63
CA VAL A 114 5.12 4.52 -6.28
C VAL A 114 5.37 3.10 -5.75
N LEU A 115 5.73 2.20 -6.66
CA LEU A 115 6.06 0.82 -6.29
C LEU A 115 7.58 0.64 -6.38
N ALA A 116 8.14 -0.02 -5.38
CA ALA A 116 9.58 -0.21 -5.29
C ALA A 116 9.87 -1.56 -4.66
N ASN A 117 11.15 -1.91 -4.56
CA ASN A 117 11.55 -3.11 -3.83
C ASN A 117 11.43 -2.86 -2.34
N SER A 118 10.90 -3.87 -1.63
CA SER A 118 10.80 -3.79 -0.19
C SER A 118 12.08 -4.28 0.48
N PRO A 119 12.49 -3.67 1.59
CA PRO A 119 13.57 -4.23 2.40
C PRO A 119 13.26 -5.64 2.92
N LEU A 120 11.98 -6.03 2.94
CA LEU A 120 11.57 -7.36 3.35
C LEU A 120 11.72 -8.39 2.23
N GLY A 121 12.05 -7.97 1.02
CA GLY A 121 12.25 -8.86 -0.10
C GLY A 121 11.16 -8.84 -1.15
N GLY A 122 10.01 -8.29 -0.83
CA GLY A 122 8.89 -8.20 -1.75
C GLY A 122 8.68 -6.81 -2.31
N LEU A 123 7.45 -6.33 -2.26
CA LEU A 123 7.05 -5.06 -2.84
C LEU A 123 6.85 -4.01 -1.76
N ARG A 124 7.32 -2.80 -2.04
CA ARG A 124 7.01 -1.62 -1.23
C ARG A 124 6.08 -0.71 -2.02
N ALA A 125 4.93 -0.42 -1.47
CA ALA A 125 4.04 0.59 -2.03
C ALA A 125 4.20 1.87 -1.21
N ILE A 126 4.49 2.98 -1.88
CA ILE A 126 4.71 4.27 -1.23
C ILE A 126 3.59 5.20 -1.67
N LEU A 127 2.73 5.55 -0.72
CA LEU A 127 1.60 6.44 -0.95
C LEU A 127 1.95 7.82 -0.39
N THR A 128 1.91 8.83 -1.24
CA THR A 128 2.19 10.21 -0.86
C THR A 128 0.92 11.03 -1.00
N LEU A 129 0.53 11.73 0.07
CA LEU A 129 -0.72 12.49 0.13
C LEU A 129 -0.47 13.84 0.79
N PRO A 130 -1.40 14.81 0.61
CA PRO A 130 -1.29 16.05 1.36
C PRO A 130 -1.52 15.80 2.85
N ALA A 131 -0.72 16.46 3.67
CA ALA A 131 -0.85 16.35 5.11
C ALA A 131 -1.71 17.50 5.63
N ALA A 132 -2.50 17.23 6.66
CA ALA A 132 -3.21 18.27 7.38
C ALA A 132 -2.22 19.03 8.25
N GLN A 133 -2.51 20.31 8.46
CA GLN A 133 -1.63 21.17 9.26
C GLN A 133 -2.26 21.55 10.57
#